data_0bc7b5c561645abd2272f35bf8bdfc61
#
_entry.id   0bc7b5c561645abd2272f35bf8bdfc61
#
_cell.length_a   1.000
_cell.length_b   1.000
_cell.length_c   1.000
_cell.angle_alpha   90.00
_cell.angle_beta   90.00
_cell.angle_gamma   90.00
#
_symmetry.space_group_name_H-M   'P 1'
#
loop_
_entity.id
_entity.type
_entity.pdbx_description
1 polymer ?
#
loop_
_entity_poly.entity_id
_entity_poly.type
_entity_poly.pdbx_seq_one_letter_code
_entity_poly.pdbx_strand_id
1 'polypeptide(L)'
;MDVLKVSSRSKPTSVAGALAGVIRDKGYAEMQAIGAGAVNQAIKAIAIARGYVAPSGLDLVFTPAFVDVQIDGEERTAIKLMVEARR
;
A
#
# COMPACT_ATOMS: atom_id res chain seq x y z
N MET A 1 -0.62 9.14 11.32
CA MET A 1 -0.44 7.82 10.67
C MET A 1 0.12 8.04 9.28
N ASP A 2 1.18 7.33 8.97
CA ASP A 2 1.80 7.46 7.66
C ASP A 2 0.99 6.71 6.61
N VAL A 3 0.65 7.41 5.55
CA VAL A 3 -0.07 6.82 4.42
C VAL A 3 0.88 6.79 3.23
N LEU A 4 1.04 5.61 2.66
CA LEU A 4 1.84 5.45 1.45
C LEU A 4 0.97 5.79 0.25
N LYS A 5 1.26 6.91 -0.40
CA LYS A 5 0.54 7.33 -1.60
C LYS A 5 1.23 6.75 -2.82
N VAL A 6 0.45 6.03 -3.62
CA VAL A 6 0.96 5.32 -4.80
C VAL A 6 0.35 5.92 -6.05
N SER A 7 1.17 6.17 -7.05
CA SER A 7 0.73 6.65 -8.36
C SER A 7 1.01 5.61 -9.43
N SER A 8 0.46 5.84 -10.61
CA SER A 8 0.73 4.97 -11.76
C SER A 8 2.22 4.94 -12.14
N ARG A 9 2.99 5.95 -11.70
CA ARG A 9 4.43 6.05 -11.98
C ARG A 9 5.30 5.55 -10.83
N SER A 10 4.70 5.19 -9.70
CA SER A 10 5.46 4.65 -8.57
C SER A 10 6.14 3.35 -8.98
N LYS A 11 7.38 3.16 -8.52
CA LYS A 11 8.10 1.90 -8.75
C LYS A 11 7.65 0.89 -7.69
N PRO A 12 7.07 -0.23 -8.08
CA PRO A 12 6.57 -1.21 -7.10
C PRO A 12 7.64 -1.71 -6.13
N THR A 13 8.88 -1.87 -6.59
CA THR A 13 9.98 -2.32 -5.73
C THR A 13 10.30 -1.30 -4.64
N SER A 14 10.28 0.00 -4.97
CA SER A 14 10.54 1.06 -4.00
C SER A 14 9.39 1.17 -2.99
N VAL A 15 8.16 1.10 -3.47
CA VAL A 15 6.98 1.11 -2.60
C VAL A 15 6.97 -0.11 -1.69
N ALA A 16 7.34 -1.27 -2.23
CA ALA A 16 7.41 -2.51 -1.44
C ALA A 16 8.44 -2.40 -0.31
N GLY A 17 9.60 -1.78 -0.57
CA GLY A 17 10.60 -1.55 0.47
C GLY A 17 10.06 -0.68 1.61
N ALA A 18 9.39 0.42 1.26
CA ALA A 18 8.77 1.30 2.24
C ALA A 18 7.66 0.58 3.01
N LEU A 19 6.82 -0.18 2.31
CA LEU A 19 5.75 -0.95 2.92
C LEU A 19 6.29 -1.97 3.91
N ALA A 20 7.30 -2.74 3.51
CA ALA A 20 7.91 -3.74 4.38
C ALA A 20 8.49 -3.11 5.65
N GLY A 21 9.10 -1.92 5.52
CA GLY A 21 9.63 -1.18 6.66
C GLY A 21 8.54 -0.81 7.66
N VAL A 22 7.40 -0.29 7.18
CA VAL A 22 6.28 0.07 8.03
C VAL A 22 5.67 -1.18 8.70
N ILE A 23 5.52 -2.26 7.95
CA ILE A 23 4.99 -3.52 8.47
C ILE A 23 5.88 -4.08 9.59
N ARG A 24 7.21 -4.07 9.41
CA ARG A 24 8.13 -4.54 10.44
C ARG A 24 8.06 -3.69 11.71
N ASP A 25 7.81 -2.40 11.54
CA ASP A 25 7.74 -1.46 12.67
C ASP A 25 6.38 -1.53 13.39
N LYS A 26 5.28 -1.51 12.65
CA LYS A 26 3.95 -1.33 13.20
C LYS A 26 3.01 -2.53 13.03
N GLY A 27 3.28 -3.42 12.11
CA GLY A 27 2.41 -4.56 11.82
C GLY A 27 1.27 -4.25 10.85
N TYR A 28 1.08 -2.98 10.48
CA TYR A 28 0.07 -2.57 9.52
C TYR A 28 0.50 -1.31 8.79
N ALA A 29 -0.12 -1.06 7.65
CA ALA A 29 0.13 0.13 6.85
C ALA A 29 -1.11 0.48 6.04
N GLU A 30 -1.28 1.75 5.73
CA GLU A 30 -2.32 2.20 4.82
C GLU A 30 -1.67 2.69 3.52
N MET A 31 -2.26 2.27 2.40
CA MET A 31 -1.87 2.76 1.08
C MET A 31 -3.07 3.44 0.44
N GLN A 32 -2.81 4.45 -0.38
CA GLN A 32 -3.85 5.13 -1.15
C GLN A 32 -3.44 5.19 -2.61
N ALA A 33 -4.40 4.91 -3.49
CA ALA A 33 -4.17 4.92 -4.92
C ALA A 33 -5.39 5.49 -5.64
N ILE A 34 -5.16 6.40 -6.59
CA ILE A 34 -6.21 6.97 -7.43
C ILE A 34 -6.01 6.47 -8.84
N GLY A 35 -7.03 5.80 -9.38
CA GLY A 35 -7.01 5.28 -10.74
C GLY A 35 -6.43 3.88 -10.85
N ALA A 36 -6.78 3.19 -11.93
CA ALA A 36 -6.44 1.78 -12.14
C ALA A 36 -4.94 1.53 -12.16
N GLY A 37 -4.17 2.43 -12.81
CA GLY A 37 -2.71 2.28 -12.88
C GLY A 37 -2.05 2.33 -11.51
N ALA A 38 -2.50 3.26 -10.66
CA ALA A 38 -1.98 3.39 -9.30
C ALA A 38 -2.34 2.17 -8.45
N VAL A 39 -3.58 1.69 -8.56
CA VAL A 39 -4.03 0.48 -7.85
C VAL A 39 -3.20 -0.72 -8.26
N ASN A 40 -2.93 -0.87 -9.55
CA ASN A 40 -2.10 -1.95 -10.06
C ASN A 40 -0.68 -1.91 -9.47
N GLN A 41 -0.08 -0.71 -9.38
CA GLN A 41 1.25 -0.56 -8.79
C GLN A 41 1.24 -0.88 -7.30
N ALA A 42 0.18 -0.50 -6.58
CA ALA A 42 0.03 -0.81 -5.16
C ALA A 42 -0.09 -2.32 -4.93
N ILE A 43 -0.87 -3.02 -5.74
CA ILE A 43 -1.02 -4.48 -5.64
C ILE A 43 0.32 -5.17 -5.90
N LYS A 44 1.07 -4.74 -6.92
CA LYS A 44 2.39 -5.29 -7.21
C LYS A 44 3.34 -5.07 -6.03
N ALA A 45 3.29 -3.88 -5.42
CA ALA A 45 4.13 -3.57 -4.26
C ALA A 45 3.83 -4.50 -3.09
N ILE A 46 2.56 -4.78 -2.83
CA ILE A 46 2.17 -5.72 -1.77
C ILE A 46 2.70 -7.11 -2.08
N ALA A 47 2.57 -7.57 -3.33
CA ALA A 47 3.07 -8.87 -3.74
C ALA A 47 4.58 -9.00 -3.54
N ILE A 48 5.34 -7.96 -3.87
CA ILE A 48 6.79 -7.94 -3.67
C ILE A 48 7.12 -7.90 -2.17
N ALA A 49 6.42 -7.06 -1.40
CA ALA A 49 6.65 -6.92 0.04
C ALA A 49 6.40 -8.23 0.79
N ARG A 50 5.46 -9.06 0.31
CA ARG A 50 5.25 -10.40 0.88
C ARG A 50 6.55 -11.21 0.90
N GLY A 51 7.31 -11.15 -0.19
CA GLY A 51 8.62 -11.83 -0.27
C GLY A 51 9.63 -11.24 0.71
N TYR A 52 9.58 -9.94 0.95
CA TYR A 52 10.52 -9.28 1.86
C TYR A 52 10.27 -9.65 3.33
N VAL A 53 9.02 -9.85 3.73
CA VAL A 53 8.68 -10.13 5.14
C VAL A 53 8.54 -11.63 5.43
N ALA A 54 8.49 -12.46 4.41
CA ALA A 54 8.36 -13.91 4.57
C ALA A 54 9.46 -14.54 5.44
N PRO A 55 10.75 -14.15 5.29
CA PRO A 55 11.79 -14.71 6.15
C PRO A 55 11.58 -14.45 7.64
N SER A 56 10.80 -13.41 8.00
CA SER A 56 10.46 -13.11 9.39
C SER A 56 9.22 -13.86 9.88
N GLY A 57 8.66 -14.75 9.05
CA GLY A 57 7.46 -15.51 9.41
C GLY A 57 6.17 -14.73 9.24
N LEU A 58 6.20 -13.60 8.54
CA LEU A 58 5.01 -12.77 8.33
C LEU A 58 4.43 -12.99 6.95
N ASP A 59 3.11 -12.92 6.86
CA ASP A 59 2.39 -12.83 5.60
C ASP A 59 1.60 -11.53 5.59
N LEU A 60 1.23 -11.06 4.40
CA LEU A 60 0.47 -9.82 4.26
C LEU A 60 -0.89 -10.12 3.65
N VAL A 61 -1.90 -9.48 4.21
CA VAL A 61 -3.24 -9.43 3.64
C VAL A 61 -3.64 -7.97 3.57
N PHE A 62 -4.59 -7.64 2.71
CA PHE A 62 -5.11 -6.28 2.69
C PHE A 62 -6.62 -6.25 2.50
N THR A 63 -7.22 -5.18 3.00
CA THR A 63 -8.65 -4.90 2.86
C THR A 63 -8.79 -3.62 2.04
N PRO A 64 -9.44 -3.67 0.87
CA PRO A 64 -9.67 -2.46 0.08
C PRO A 64 -10.90 -1.70 0.58
N ALA A 65 -10.88 -0.40 0.44
CA ALA A 65 -12.03 0.45 0.73
C ALA A 65 -11.95 1.71 -0.13
N PHE A 66 -13.09 2.36 -0.32
CA PHE A 66 -13.10 3.68 -0.94
C PHE A 66 -12.76 4.73 0.11
N VAL A 67 -12.11 5.80 -0.34
CA VAL A 67 -11.88 6.99 0.49
C VAL A 67 -11.93 8.20 -0.43
N ASP A 68 -12.56 9.28 0.06
CA ASP A 68 -12.55 10.54 -0.67
C ASP A 68 -11.34 11.36 -0.25
N VAL A 69 -10.63 11.87 -1.24
CA VAL A 69 -9.46 12.72 -1.01
C VAL A 69 -9.63 14.01 -1.79
N GLN A 70 -8.98 15.07 -1.33
CA GLN A 70 -8.97 16.34 -2.04
C GLN A 70 -7.61 16.56 -2.70
N ILE A 71 -7.65 16.87 -4.00
CA ILE A 71 -6.45 17.18 -4.78
C ILE A 71 -6.73 18.48 -5.53
N ASP A 72 -5.93 19.49 -5.24
CA ASP A 72 -6.06 20.82 -5.86
C ASP A 72 -7.49 21.38 -5.77
N GLY A 73 -8.12 21.21 -4.61
CA GLY A 73 -9.47 21.68 -4.37
C GLY A 73 -10.58 20.81 -4.95
N GLU A 74 -10.24 19.74 -5.66
CA GLU A 74 -11.19 18.79 -6.20
C GLU A 74 -11.31 17.55 -5.35
N GLU A 75 -12.52 17.09 -5.14
CA GLU A 75 -12.76 15.83 -4.45
C GLU A 75 -12.61 14.67 -5.44
N ARG A 76 -11.78 13.71 -5.07
CA ARG A 76 -11.52 12.51 -5.87
C ARG A 76 -11.75 11.27 -5.01
N THR A 77 -12.26 10.23 -5.64
CA THR A 77 -12.40 8.94 -4.97
C THR A 77 -11.14 8.13 -5.19
N ALA A 78 -10.54 7.71 -4.09
CA ALA A 78 -9.36 6.85 -4.10
C ALA A 78 -9.70 5.47 -3.56
N ILE A 79 -8.82 4.53 -3.81
CA ILE A 79 -8.83 3.22 -3.14
C ILE A 79 -7.82 3.28 -2.00
N LYS A 80 -8.30 2.95 -0.82
CA LYS A 80 -7.48 2.75 0.36
C LYS A 80 -7.23 1.26 0.52
N LEU A 81 -5.98 0.87 0.70
CA LEU A 81 -5.63 -0.52 0.99
C LEU A 81 -5.05 -0.58 2.40
N MET A 82 -5.75 -1.26 3.29
CA MET A 82 -5.30 -1.48 4.65
C MET A 82 -4.53 -2.79 4.67
N VAL A 83 -3.21 -2.70 4.77
CA VAL A 83 -2.31 -3.86 4.72
C VAL A 83 -1.96 -4.27 6.15
N GLU A 84 -2.09 -5.54 6.47
CA GLU A 84 -1.82 -6.08 7.80
C GLU A 84 -0.89 -7.27 7.72
N ALA A 85 -0.01 -7.38 8.72
CA ALA A 85 0.81 -8.57 8.90
C ALA A 85 0.00 -9.66 9.58
N ARG A 86 0.15 -10.88 9.07
CA ARG A 86 -0.50 -12.07 9.61
C ARG A 86 0.54 -13.17 9.79
N ARG A 87 0.41 -13.91 10.85
CA ARG A 87 1.28 -15.07 11.12
C ARG A 87 0.64 -16.39 10.76
#